data_899b04d21211854ef2dd167d7f598a76
#
_entry.id   899b04d21211854ef2dd167d7f598a76
#
_cell.length_a   1.000
_cell.length_b   1.000
_cell.length_c   1.000
_cell.angle_alpha   90.00
_cell.angle_beta   90.00
_cell.angle_gamma   90.00
#
_symmetry.space_group_name_H-M   'P 1'
#
loop_
_entity.id
_entity.type
_entity.pdbx_description
1 polymer ?
#
loop_
_entity_poly.entity_id
_entity_poly.type
_entity_poly.pdbx_seq_one_letter_code
_entity_poly.pdbx_strand_id
1 'polypeptide(L)'
;MRKFLLFTTIFLMEKAFAELLLAERYHLAVTDAAIVKAEEKTDQLWPITTDNSLLLWNEDKTELVVVLWMKYVDYNRYVKSFTKTPDYRRFTFWVTAAPQVKNFCKNLAQLSDVDLDLRLKQYLGLSPNSNFDVFIELWVSPESIFRPCIDPEITDNKCENIIPENFTDTGFEVQWYENVR
;
A
#
# COMPACT_ATOMS: atom_id res chain seq x y z
N MET A 1 32.07 -27.97 23.60
CA MET A 1 31.01 -28.10 22.61
C MET A 1 29.58 -27.86 23.16
N ARG A 2 29.24 -28.26 24.39
CA ARG A 2 27.85 -28.08 24.92
C ARG A 2 27.39 -26.63 25.15
N LYS A 3 28.28 -25.68 25.41
CA LYS A 3 27.94 -24.25 25.66
C LYS A 3 27.55 -23.49 24.35
N PHE A 4 28.08 -23.91 23.21
CA PHE A 4 27.76 -23.26 21.92
C PHE A 4 26.37 -23.61 21.41
N LEU A 5 25.91 -24.84 21.68
CA LEU A 5 24.55 -25.28 21.31
C LEU A 5 23.46 -24.58 22.13
N LEU A 6 23.73 -24.24 23.39
CA LEU A 6 22.76 -23.56 24.24
C LEU A 6 22.53 -22.12 23.82
N PHE A 7 23.57 -21.40 23.41
CA PHE A 7 23.47 -20.01 22.93
C PHE A 7 22.69 -19.90 21.61
N THR A 8 22.89 -20.82 20.68
CA THR A 8 22.18 -20.85 19.40
C THR A 8 20.69 -21.16 19.60
N THR A 9 20.31 -22.03 20.51
CA THR A 9 18.90 -22.35 20.80
C THR A 9 18.17 -21.20 21.47
N ILE A 10 18.80 -20.50 22.39
CA ILE A 10 18.18 -19.32 23.06
C ILE A 10 17.93 -18.22 22.02
N PHE A 11 18.91 -17.90 21.18
CA PHE A 11 18.79 -16.87 20.15
C PHE A 11 17.69 -17.17 19.11
N LEU A 12 17.54 -18.44 18.73
CA LEU A 12 16.46 -18.89 17.84
C LEU A 12 15.09 -18.77 18.51
N MET A 13 14.98 -19.06 19.79
CA MET A 13 13.73 -18.91 20.55
C MET A 13 13.31 -17.45 20.71
N GLU A 14 14.25 -16.56 21.00
CA GLU A 14 13.98 -15.11 21.11
C GLU A 14 13.50 -14.53 19.77
N LYS A 15 14.11 -14.91 18.65
CA LYS A 15 13.71 -14.48 17.34
C LYS A 15 12.31 -14.99 16.97
N ALA A 16 12.02 -16.26 17.20
CA ALA A 16 10.71 -16.83 16.95
C ALA A 16 9.61 -16.18 17.81
N PHE A 17 9.91 -15.85 19.06
CA PHE A 17 8.99 -15.15 19.94
C PHE A 17 8.73 -13.70 19.49
N ALA A 18 9.76 -12.98 19.03
CA ALA A 18 9.62 -11.64 18.47
C ALA A 18 8.77 -11.63 17.18
N GLU A 19 8.97 -12.60 16.30
CA GLU A 19 8.16 -12.77 15.09
C GLU A 19 6.69 -13.08 15.41
N LEU A 20 6.43 -13.93 16.42
CA LEU A 20 5.07 -14.23 16.87
C LEU A 20 4.37 -12.98 17.43
N LEU A 21 5.07 -12.19 18.27
CA LEU A 21 4.54 -10.94 18.81
C LEU A 21 4.22 -9.92 17.70
N LEU A 22 5.04 -9.86 16.66
CA LEU A 22 4.82 -8.96 15.53
C LEU A 22 3.60 -9.38 14.70
N ALA A 23 3.43 -10.67 14.45
CA ALA A 23 2.27 -11.21 13.76
C ALA A 23 0.96 -10.99 14.54
N GLU A 24 1.00 -11.16 15.85
CA GLU A 24 -0.15 -10.91 16.72
C GLU A 24 -0.54 -9.42 16.73
N ARG A 25 0.42 -8.51 16.84
CA ARG A 25 0.18 -7.06 16.75
C ARG A 25 -0.40 -6.65 15.42
N TYR A 26 0.08 -7.24 14.33
CA TYR A 26 -0.48 -7.01 13.00
C TYR A 26 -1.93 -7.48 12.93
N HIS A 27 -2.23 -8.67 13.43
CA HIS A 27 -3.60 -9.20 13.46
C HIS A 27 -4.56 -8.32 14.26
N LEU A 28 -4.12 -7.83 15.42
CA LEU A 28 -4.90 -6.87 16.23
C LEU A 28 -5.13 -5.57 15.47
N ALA A 29 -4.12 -5.03 14.80
CA ALA A 29 -4.25 -3.82 13.99
C ALA A 29 -5.23 -4.00 12.81
N VAL A 30 -5.20 -5.14 12.13
CA VAL A 30 -6.15 -5.47 11.06
C VAL A 30 -7.58 -5.57 11.60
N THR A 31 -7.76 -6.21 12.76
CA THR A 31 -9.06 -6.33 13.41
C THR A 31 -9.61 -4.98 13.84
N ASP A 32 -8.76 -4.10 14.37
CA ASP A 32 -9.13 -2.74 14.76
C ASP A 32 -9.49 -1.89 13.54
N ALA A 33 -8.69 -1.95 12.48
CA ALA A 33 -8.92 -1.21 11.22
C ALA A 33 -10.19 -1.68 10.45
N ALA A 34 -10.72 -2.86 10.74
CA ALA A 34 -11.98 -3.32 10.17
C ALA A 34 -13.22 -2.53 10.70
N ILE A 35 -13.05 -1.76 11.77
CA ILE A 35 -14.09 -0.96 12.39
C ILE A 35 -13.72 0.51 12.24
N VAL A 36 -14.37 1.21 11.32
CA VAL A 36 -14.11 2.64 11.08
C VAL A 36 -14.55 3.46 12.30
N LYS A 37 -13.60 4.20 12.89
CA LYS A 37 -13.86 5.14 14.00
C LYS A 37 -13.83 6.57 13.48
N ALA A 38 -14.57 7.46 14.14
CA ALA A 38 -14.68 8.86 13.71
C ALA A 38 -13.31 9.59 13.77
N GLU A 39 -12.49 9.26 14.76
CA GLU A 39 -11.14 9.82 14.97
C GLU A 39 -10.09 9.31 13.97
N GLU A 40 -10.38 8.24 13.24
CA GLU A 40 -9.48 7.65 12.24
C GLU A 40 -9.69 8.25 10.84
N LYS A 41 -10.69 9.10 10.68
CA LYS A 41 -10.90 9.81 9.41
C LYS A 41 -9.77 10.79 9.17
N THR A 42 -9.24 10.77 7.97
CA THR A 42 -8.19 11.70 7.55
C THR A 42 -8.71 12.67 6.48
N ASP A 43 -8.24 13.91 6.56
CA ASP A 43 -8.39 14.95 5.54
C ASP A 43 -7.03 15.34 4.91
N GLN A 44 -6.03 14.44 5.04
CA GLN A 44 -4.66 14.68 4.61
C GLN A 44 -4.24 13.80 3.42
N LEU A 45 -5.19 13.20 2.73
CA LEU A 45 -4.91 12.47 1.49
C LEU A 45 -4.49 13.44 0.39
N TRP A 46 -3.66 12.98 -0.52
CA TRP A 46 -3.27 13.78 -1.66
C TRP A 46 -4.36 13.72 -2.75
N PRO A 47 -4.99 14.86 -3.09
CA PRO A 47 -5.90 14.91 -4.23
C PRO A 47 -5.17 14.54 -5.52
N ILE A 48 -5.76 13.66 -6.31
CA ILE A 48 -5.21 13.29 -7.62
C ILE A 48 -5.79 14.27 -8.66
N THR A 49 -5.25 15.48 -8.65
CA THR A 49 -5.66 16.56 -9.54
C THR A 49 -4.44 17.18 -10.21
N THR A 50 -4.62 17.75 -11.39
CA THR A 50 -3.53 18.29 -12.22
C THR A 50 -2.89 19.55 -11.66
N ASP A 51 -3.50 20.20 -10.69
CA ASP A 51 -2.99 21.35 -9.94
C ASP A 51 -2.23 20.94 -8.67
N ASN A 52 -2.31 19.67 -8.25
CA ASN A 52 -1.53 19.18 -7.13
C ASN A 52 -0.06 19.03 -7.52
N SER A 53 0.75 20.00 -7.12
CA SER A 53 2.19 20.04 -7.41
C SER A 53 3.03 18.98 -6.67
N LEU A 54 2.44 18.23 -5.74
CA LEU A 54 3.11 17.13 -5.04
C LEU A 54 3.20 15.88 -5.91
N LEU A 55 2.35 15.75 -6.92
CA LEU A 55 2.29 14.60 -7.81
C LEU A 55 3.24 14.73 -8.99
N LEU A 56 3.69 13.59 -9.50
CA LEU A 56 4.51 13.54 -10.70
C LEU A 56 3.62 13.19 -11.90
N TRP A 57 3.38 14.19 -12.75
CA TRP A 57 2.59 14.06 -13.97
C TRP A 57 3.48 13.99 -15.20
N ASN A 58 2.99 13.33 -16.26
CA ASN A 58 3.55 13.47 -17.61
C ASN A 58 3.34 14.91 -18.14
N GLU A 59 3.96 15.25 -19.26
CA GLU A 59 3.90 16.61 -19.84
C GLU A 59 2.46 17.05 -20.13
N ASP A 60 1.63 16.15 -20.63
CA ASP A 60 0.24 16.43 -20.99
C ASP A 60 -0.72 16.37 -19.79
N LYS A 61 -0.23 16.01 -18.61
CA LYS A 61 -1.02 15.82 -17.38
C LYS A 61 -2.18 14.83 -17.52
N THR A 62 -2.01 13.83 -18.38
CA THR A 62 -2.99 12.75 -18.60
C THR A 62 -2.70 11.50 -17.78
N GLU A 63 -1.45 11.35 -17.32
CA GLU A 63 -1.01 10.23 -16.50
C GLU A 63 -0.12 10.72 -15.36
N LEU A 64 -0.21 10.07 -14.21
CA LEU A 64 0.66 10.31 -13.07
C LEU A 64 1.49 9.07 -12.74
N VAL A 65 2.62 9.29 -12.07
CA VAL A 65 3.46 8.19 -11.59
C VAL A 65 2.88 7.63 -10.30
N VAL A 66 2.68 6.34 -10.28
CA VAL A 66 2.38 5.58 -9.06
C VAL A 66 3.48 4.55 -8.79
N VAL A 67 3.61 4.16 -7.54
CA VAL A 67 4.61 3.19 -7.07
C VAL A 67 3.90 1.94 -6.58
N LEU A 68 4.34 0.81 -7.06
CA LEU A 68 3.91 -0.52 -6.65
C LEU A 68 5.09 -1.26 -6.00
N TRP A 69 4.90 -1.81 -4.80
CA TRP A 69 5.87 -2.70 -4.17
C TRP A 69 5.39 -4.15 -4.28
N MET A 70 6.17 -5.00 -4.92
CA MET A 70 5.76 -6.37 -5.21
C MET A 70 6.96 -7.33 -5.26
N LYS A 71 6.69 -8.62 -5.47
CA LYS A 71 7.74 -9.60 -5.72
C LYS A 71 8.23 -9.50 -7.16
N TYR A 72 9.53 -9.61 -7.36
CA TYR A 72 10.12 -9.61 -8.70
C TYR A 72 9.58 -10.74 -9.61
N VAL A 73 9.27 -11.89 -9.03
CA VAL A 73 8.66 -13.00 -9.79
C VAL A 73 7.27 -12.61 -10.33
N ASP A 74 6.49 -11.89 -9.55
CA ASP A 74 5.16 -11.42 -9.95
C ASP A 74 5.25 -10.27 -10.96
N TYR A 75 6.23 -9.37 -10.80
CA TYR A 75 6.56 -8.36 -11.80
C TYR A 75 6.85 -8.99 -13.16
N ASN A 76 7.73 -9.99 -13.22
CA ASN A 76 8.06 -10.65 -14.49
C ASN A 76 6.86 -11.35 -15.12
N ARG A 77 5.95 -11.86 -14.30
CA ARG A 77 4.78 -12.63 -14.74
C ARG A 77 3.62 -11.73 -15.18
N TYR A 78 3.34 -10.66 -14.44
CA TYR A 78 2.09 -9.90 -14.55
C TYR A 78 2.26 -8.46 -15.03
N VAL A 79 3.45 -7.90 -15.01
CA VAL A 79 3.68 -6.48 -15.34
C VAL A 79 4.62 -6.31 -16.52
N LYS A 80 5.80 -6.91 -16.47
CA LYS A 80 6.89 -6.68 -17.42
C LYS A 80 6.53 -6.89 -18.89
N SER A 81 5.64 -7.82 -19.18
CA SER A 81 5.25 -8.17 -20.55
C SER A 81 4.14 -7.31 -21.14
N PHE A 82 3.58 -6.40 -20.33
CA PHE A 82 2.45 -5.58 -20.74
C PHE A 82 2.88 -4.12 -20.90
N THR A 83 2.62 -3.56 -22.08
CA THR A 83 2.76 -2.12 -22.33
C THR A 83 1.58 -1.32 -21.79
N LYS A 84 0.46 -2.00 -21.53
CA LYS A 84 -0.71 -1.50 -20.81
C LYS A 84 -1.16 -2.59 -19.84
N THR A 85 -1.65 -2.19 -18.68
CA THR A 85 -2.32 -3.12 -17.78
C THR A 85 -3.46 -3.79 -18.55
N PRO A 86 -3.51 -5.13 -18.60
CA PRO A 86 -4.62 -5.82 -19.25
C PRO A 86 -5.94 -5.33 -18.66
N ASP A 87 -6.92 -5.07 -19.50
CA ASP A 87 -8.28 -4.70 -19.09
C ASP A 87 -8.99 -5.89 -18.42
N TYR A 88 -8.32 -6.45 -17.42
CA TYR A 88 -8.87 -7.51 -16.59
C TYR A 88 -9.29 -6.88 -15.28
N ARG A 89 -10.57 -6.64 -15.12
CA ARG A 89 -11.26 -6.33 -13.86
C ARG A 89 -10.91 -7.27 -12.68
N ARG A 90 -9.99 -8.22 -12.89
CA ARG A 90 -9.53 -9.23 -11.93
C ARG A 90 -8.21 -8.89 -11.25
N PHE A 91 -7.49 -7.86 -11.71
CA PHE A 91 -6.19 -7.50 -11.15
C PHE A 91 -6.21 -6.06 -10.67
N THR A 92 -6.54 -5.89 -9.40
CA THR A 92 -6.36 -4.61 -8.71
C THR A 92 -4.99 -4.60 -8.07
N PHE A 93 -4.19 -3.57 -8.37
CA PHE A 93 -2.90 -3.35 -7.74
C PHE A 93 -3.03 -2.26 -6.68
N TRP A 94 -2.46 -2.52 -5.52
CA TRP A 94 -2.27 -1.50 -4.50
C TRP A 94 -1.09 -0.63 -4.87
N VAL A 95 -1.35 0.66 -5.07
CA VAL A 95 -0.35 1.63 -5.49
C VAL A 95 -0.33 2.84 -4.58
N THR A 96 0.78 3.53 -4.55
CA THR A 96 0.94 4.81 -3.83
C THR A 96 1.36 5.88 -4.84
N ALA A 97 0.77 7.06 -4.77
CA ALA A 97 1.16 8.16 -5.64
C ALA A 97 2.63 8.57 -5.38
N ALA A 98 3.42 8.66 -6.46
CA ALA A 98 4.80 9.14 -6.33
C ALA A 98 4.80 10.67 -6.07
N PRO A 99 5.73 11.16 -5.21
CA PRO A 99 6.86 10.48 -4.58
C PRO A 99 6.66 10.10 -3.10
N GLN A 100 5.44 9.80 -2.63
CA GLN A 100 5.13 9.57 -1.20
C GLN A 100 6.06 8.55 -0.54
N VAL A 101 6.20 7.34 -1.12
CA VAL A 101 7.07 6.29 -0.57
C VAL A 101 8.53 6.75 -0.50
N LYS A 102 9.02 7.42 -1.54
CA LYS A 102 10.38 7.97 -1.57
C LYS A 102 10.62 9.01 -0.48
N ASN A 103 9.65 9.88 -0.25
CA ASN A 103 9.73 10.91 0.79
C ASN A 103 9.69 10.28 2.19
N PHE A 104 8.83 9.28 2.39
CA PHE A 104 8.81 8.50 3.62
C PHE A 104 10.17 7.84 3.91
N CYS A 105 10.77 7.16 2.94
CA CYS A 105 12.09 6.53 3.10
C CYS A 105 13.19 7.54 3.42
N LYS A 106 13.20 8.71 2.79
CA LYS A 106 14.19 9.76 3.08
C LYS A 106 14.15 10.21 4.53
N ASN A 107 12.97 10.27 5.15
CA ASN A 107 12.81 10.65 6.55
C ASN A 107 13.30 9.55 7.52
N LEU A 108 13.53 8.35 7.03
CA LEU A 108 13.97 7.18 7.78
C LEU A 108 15.41 6.74 7.45
N ALA A 109 16.17 7.57 6.75
CA ALA A 109 17.51 7.23 6.25
C ALA A 109 18.52 6.80 7.33
N GLN A 110 18.26 7.09 8.62
CA GLN A 110 19.08 6.66 9.76
C GLN A 110 18.76 5.25 10.29
N LEU A 111 17.69 4.63 9.79
CA LEU A 111 17.31 3.28 10.25
C LEU A 111 18.16 2.21 9.54
N SER A 112 18.28 1.05 10.18
CA SER A 112 18.82 -0.15 9.53
C SER A 112 17.89 -0.64 8.43
N ASP A 113 18.42 -1.41 7.48
CA ASP A 113 17.61 -1.97 6.37
C ASP A 113 16.44 -2.83 6.87
N VAL A 114 16.64 -3.58 7.95
CA VAL A 114 15.59 -4.42 8.54
C VAL A 114 14.50 -3.56 9.16
N ASP A 115 14.86 -2.50 9.87
CA ASP A 115 13.90 -1.57 10.46
C ASP A 115 13.16 -0.79 9.37
N LEU A 116 13.86 -0.43 8.29
CA LEU A 116 13.26 0.26 7.16
C LEU A 116 12.22 -0.63 6.43
N ASP A 117 12.52 -1.90 6.20
CA ASP A 117 11.58 -2.86 5.60
C ASP A 117 10.29 -2.97 6.43
N LEU A 118 10.43 -3.14 7.75
CA LEU A 118 9.28 -3.20 8.65
C LEU A 118 8.47 -1.90 8.65
N ARG A 119 9.15 -0.74 8.69
CA ARG A 119 8.49 0.58 8.67
C ARG A 119 7.75 0.82 7.35
N LEU A 120 8.30 0.38 6.23
CA LEU A 120 7.63 0.43 4.92
C LEU A 120 6.37 -0.44 4.91
N LYS A 121 6.46 -1.66 5.42
CA LYS A 121 5.28 -2.55 5.54
C LYS A 121 4.20 -1.92 6.41
N GLN A 122 4.56 -1.31 7.55
CA GLN A 122 3.62 -0.60 8.42
C GLN A 122 2.99 0.62 7.70
N TYR A 123 3.79 1.40 6.99
CA TYR A 123 3.31 2.56 6.24
C TYR A 123 2.32 2.19 5.14
N LEU A 124 2.54 1.06 4.48
CA LEU A 124 1.71 0.56 3.38
C LEU A 124 0.60 -0.40 3.84
N GLY A 125 0.42 -0.62 5.15
CA GLY A 125 -0.58 -1.53 5.68
C GLY A 125 -0.33 -3.02 5.35
N LEU A 126 0.92 -3.39 5.07
CA LEU A 126 1.30 -4.74 4.65
C LEU A 126 1.63 -5.63 5.85
N SER A 127 1.39 -6.93 5.67
CA SER A 127 1.80 -7.92 6.67
C SER A 127 3.32 -7.88 6.89
N PRO A 128 3.80 -7.98 8.15
CA PRO A 128 5.23 -8.07 8.43
C PRO A 128 5.91 -9.26 7.75
N ASN A 129 5.14 -10.31 7.44
CA ASN A 129 5.63 -11.51 6.75
C ASN A 129 5.60 -11.38 5.22
N SER A 130 5.13 -10.26 4.66
CA SER A 130 5.17 -10.00 3.22
C SER A 130 6.62 -9.96 2.75
N ASN A 131 6.88 -10.57 1.60
CA ASN A 131 8.22 -10.64 1.03
C ASN A 131 8.23 -9.97 -0.35
N PHE A 132 8.30 -8.65 -0.35
CA PHE A 132 8.40 -7.82 -1.54
C PHE A 132 9.85 -7.36 -1.72
N ASP A 133 10.34 -7.33 -2.95
CA ASP A 133 11.76 -7.14 -3.26
C ASP A 133 12.01 -6.16 -4.40
N VAL A 134 10.94 -5.64 -5.05
CA VAL A 134 11.07 -4.66 -6.12
C VAL A 134 10.01 -3.56 -6.03
N PHE A 135 10.47 -2.31 -6.20
CA PHE A 135 9.60 -1.16 -6.46
C PHE A 135 9.50 -0.92 -7.96
N ILE A 136 8.30 -0.65 -8.42
CA ILE A 136 7.99 -0.38 -9.83
C ILE A 136 7.26 0.93 -9.91
N GLU A 137 7.70 1.81 -10.79
CA GLU A 137 7.00 3.03 -11.15
C GLU A 137 6.19 2.79 -12.42
N LEU A 138 4.93 3.19 -12.40
CA LEU A 138 4.01 3.07 -13.52
C LEU A 138 3.38 4.42 -13.81
N TRP A 139 3.22 4.74 -15.09
CA TRP A 139 2.34 5.81 -15.54
C TRP A 139 0.91 5.30 -15.61
N VAL A 140 0.00 5.98 -14.93
CA VAL A 140 -1.41 5.54 -14.83
C VAL A 140 -2.33 6.74 -15.03
N SER A 141 -3.37 6.55 -15.85
CA SER A 141 -4.46 7.53 -15.99
C SER A 141 -5.26 7.59 -14.68
N PRO A 142 -5.64 8.79 -14.19
CA PRO A 142 -6.52 8.94 -13.03
C PRO A 142 -7.81 8.12 -13.11
N GLU A 143 -8.36 7.94 -14.30
CA GLU A 143 -9.57 7.14 -14.54
C GLU A 143 -9.42 5.66 -14.17
N SER A 144 -8.17 5.19 -14.03
CA SER A 144 -7.85 3.82 -13.63
C SER A 144 -7.51 3.70 -12.14
N ILE A 145 -7.64 4.78 -11.39
CA ILE A 145 -7.31 4.85 -9.97
C ILE A 145 -8.58 5.11 -9.16
N PHE A 146 -8.71 4.41 -8.05
CA PHE A 146 -9.75 4.69 -7.06
C PHE A 146 -9.18 4.51 -5.65
N ARG A 147 -9.79 5.13 -4.67
CA ARG A 147 -9.47 4.92 -3.26
C ARG A 147 -10.18 3.68 -2.73
N PRO A 148 -9.54 2.92 -1.85
CA PRO A 148 -10.17 1.79 -1.17
C PRO A 148 -11.09 2.28 -0.04
N CYS A 149 -12.02 3.16 -0.36
CA CYS A 149 -13.00 3.78 0.54
C CYS A 149 -14.41 3.51 0.03
N ILE A 150 -15.43 3.75 0.88
CA ILE A 150 -16.84 3.77 0.42
C ILE A 150 -17.03 4.87 -0.63
N ASP A 151 -16.37 6.01 -0.44
CA ASP A 151 -16.21 7.04 -1.43
C ASP A 151 -14.90 6.84 -2.18
N PRO A 152 -14.91 6.18 -3.35
CA PRO A 152 -13.70 5.82 -4.08
C PRO A 152 -13.11 6.98 -4.88
N GLU A 153 -13.73 8.16 -4.84
CA GLU A 153 -13.24 9.32 -5.58
C GLU A 153 -11.82 9.72 -5.13
N ILE A 154 -11.08 10.33 -6.03
CA ILE A 154 -9.64 10.61 -5.83
C ILE A 154 -9.30 12.10 -5.86
N THR A 155 -10.27 12.98 -6.14
CA THR A 155 -10.03 14.39 -6.44
C THR A 155 -10.01 15.29 -5.22
N ASP A 156 -10.44 14.79 -4.08
CA ASP A 156 -10.38 15.48 -2.79
C ASP A 156 -9.27 14.94 -1.87
N ASN A 157 -9.25 15.36 -0.62
CA ASN A 157 -8.25 14.98 0.39
C ASN A 157 -8.80 14.06 1.48
N LYS A 158 -9.98 13.48 1.29
CA LYS A 158 -10.70 12.70 2.30
C LYS A 158 -10.93 11.26 1.85
N CYS A 159 -11.27 10.44 2.82
CA CYS A 159 -11.81 9.10 2.63
C CYS A 159 -13.11 9.05 3.46
N GLU A 160 -14.21 9.30 2.83
CA GLU A 160 -15.50 9.39 3.51
C GLU A 160 -16.11 8.00 3.67
N ASN A 161 -17.01 7.87 4.64
CA ASN A 161 -17.73 6.63 4.89
C ASN A 161 -19.19 6.68 4.42
N ILE A 162 -19.50 7.65 3.56
CA ILE A 162 -20.81 7.85 2.94
C ILE A 162 -20.57 8.02 1.44
N ILE A 163 -21.34 7.30 0.64
CA ILE A 163 -21.32 7.47 -0.82
C ILE A 163 -21.88 8.85 -1.16
N PRO A 164 -21.16 9.71 -1.89
CA PRO A 164 -21.67 11.00 -2.31
C PRO A 164 -22.93 10.86 -3.17
N GLU A 165 -23.91 11.77 -2.99
CA GLU A 165 -25.18 11.73 -3.75
C GLU A 165 -24.99 11.79 -5.28
N ASN A 166 -23.88 12.37 -5.73
CA ASN A 166 -23.57 12.51 -7.17
C ASN A 166 -22.60 11.44 -7.69
N PHE A 167 -22.31 10.41 -6.89
CA PHE A 167 -21.39 9.35 -7.28
C PHE A 167 -22.02 8.47 -8.36
N THR A 168 -21.44 8.49 -9.55
CA THR A 168 -21.81 7.57 -10.64
C THR A 168 -20.96 6.30 -10.51
N ASP A 169 -21.49 5.33 -9.79
CA ASP A 169 -20.86 4.01 -9.66
C ASP A 169 -20.76 3.32 -11.03
N THR A 170 -19.55 2.94 -11.40
CA THR A 170 -19.34 2.03 -12.55
C THR A 170 -19.67 0.57 -12.19
N GLY A 171 -20.09 0.31 -10.96
CA GLY A 171 -20.40 -1.00 -10.41
C GLY A 171 -19.17 -1.80 -9.97
N PHE A 172 -17.96 -1.35 -10.31
CA PHE A 172 -16.73 -2.06 -9.97
C PHE A 172 -16.19 -1.64 -8.60
N GLU A 173 -16.12 -0.36 -8.33
CA GLU A 173 -15.51 0.21 -7.12
C GLU A 173 -16.32 -0.18 -5.87
N VAL A 174 -17.63 -0.04 -5.91
CA VAL A 174 -18.52 -0.44 -4.80
C VAL A 174 -18.49 -1.95 -4.62
N GLN A 175 -18.59 -2.72 -5.71
CA GLN A 175 -18.50 -4.18 -5.67
C GLN A 175 -17.15 -4.67 -5.16
N TRP A 176 -16.05 -3.98 -5.51
CA TRP A 176 -14.73 -4.28 -4.96
C TRP A 176 -14.71 -4.06 -3.45
N TYR A 177 -15.18 -2.90 -2.98
CA TYR A 177 -15.24 -2.56 -1.56
C TYR A 177 -16.05 -3.59 -0.74
N GLU A 178 -17.22 -3.98 -1.23
CA GLU A 178 -18.04 -5.00 -0.59
C GLU A 178 -17.39 -6.38 -0.51
N ASN A 179 -16.55 -6.74 -1.48
CA ASN A 179 -15.88 -8.04 -1.53
C ASN A 179 -14.57 -8.10 -0.74
N VAL A 180 -13.97 -6.96 -0.40
CA VAL A 180 -12.64 -6.89 0.27
C VAL A 180 -12.78 -6.58 1.76
N ARG A 181 -13.93 -6.08 2.20
CA ARG A 181 -14.26 -5.82 3.59
C ARG A 181 -14.76 -7.10 4.27
#